data_59958dc7694735b4f44742217ee466de
#
_entry.id   59958dc7694735b4f44742217ee466de
#
_cell.length_a   1.000
_cell.length_b   1.000
_cell.length_c   1.000
_cell.angle_alpha   90.00
_cell.angle_beta   90.00
_cell.angle_gamma   90.00
#
_symmetry.space_group_name_H-M   'P 1'
#
loop_
_entity.id
_entity.type
_entity.pdbx_description
1 polymer ?
#
loop_
_entity_poly.entity_id
_entity_poly.type
_entity_poly.pdbx_seq_one_letter_code
_entity_poly.pdbx_strand_id
1 'polypeptide(L)'
;MESPTSHPVPAPARPGVPSVREIWRRPLPHLEGQAGTRYLCRILLTVFHRRALGFEGLEHIQADQDPFVLALNHSQRPEAVLIPAWLCFHRGGRMVHFLADWNFLLVPGLAAVIRRHDPIVVVRKDARPRFLNRFKDRFRGTRLPFEEAGHRLRGGRSVGIFPEATVNRDPGHLLRGQSGVARLALETGVSVVPGGVRFPTANRARFISDSDPFRVRLGPPIQPGLAVPGRPSDASTLHAQIMGAISTLSGKEWQPDARRTKHAFTPA
;
A
#
# COMPACT_ATOMS: atom_id res chain seq x y z
N MET A 1 48.20 -20.27 -19.16
CA MET A 1 47.10 -20.57 -18.21
C MET A 1 46.35 -19.28 -17.99
N GLU A 2 45.37 -19.02 -18.87
CA GLU A 2 44.59 -17.79 -18.83
C GLU A 2 43.47 -17.95 -17.77
N SER A 3 43.42 -16.99 -16.84
CA SER A 3 42.36 -16.92 -15.84
C SER A 3 41.04 -16.60 -16.53
N PRO A 4 39.92 -17.28 -16.19
CA PRO A 4 38.63 -16.97 -16.77
C PRO A 4 38.17 -15.59 -16.33
N THR A 5 37.99 -14.69 -17.28
CA THR A 5 37.32 -13.38 -17.09
C THR A 5 35.89 -13.64 -16.63
N SER A 6 35.62 -13.34 -15.34
CA SER A 6 34.29 -13.38 -14.80
C SER A 6 33.44 -12.24 -15.41
N HIS A 7 32.58 -12.57 -16.36
CA HIS A 7 31.56 -11.62 -16.83
C HIS A 7 30.63 -11.28 -15.66
N PRO A 8 30.35 -10.00 -15.42
CA PRO A 8 29.43 -9.61 -14.37
C PRO A 8 28.04 -10.19 -14.69
N VAL A 9 27.48 -10.95 -13.76
CA VAL A 9 26.10 -11.44 -13.86
C VAL A 9 25.18 -10.25 -14.01
N PRO A 10 24.34 -10.18 -15.07
CA PRO A 10 23.45 -9.05 -15.27
C PRO A 10 22.53 -8.90 -14.07
N ALA A 11 22.38 -7.64 -13.58
CA ALA A 11 21.51 -7.34 -12.48
C ALA A 11 20.08 -7.84 -12.81
N PRO A 12 19.35 -8.45 -11.85
CA PRO A 12 18.02 -9.00 -12.11
C PRO A 12 17.08 -7.90 -12.63
N ALA A 13 16.28 -8.25 -13.63
CA ALA A 13 15.29 -7.33 -14.21
C ALA A 13 14.37 -6.77 -13.12
N ARG A 14 14.13 -5.46 -13.16
CA ARG A 14 13.27 -4.69 -12.23
C ARG A 14 12.05 -4.16 -12.98
N PRO A 15 11.05 -5.03 -13.28
CA PRO A 15 9.88 -4.63 -14.08
C PRO A 15 9.14 -3.47 -13.40
N GLY A 16 8.71 -2.50 -14.20
CA GLY A 16 7.98 -1.33 -13.70
C GLY A 16 8.79 -0.37 -12.82
N VAL A 17 10.12 -0.53 -12.69
CA VAL A 17 10.97 0.44 -11.98
C VAL A 17 11.73 1.28 -12.99
N PRO A 18 11.31 2.53 -13.26
CA PRO A 18 11.98 3.43 -14.18
C PRO A 18 13.36 3.82 -13.69
N SER A 19 14.26 4.17 -14.59
CA SER A 19 15.55 4.75 -14.24
C SER A 19 15.40 6.10 -13.51
N VAL A 20 16.41 6.51 -12.77
CA VAL A 20 16.43 7.83 -12.11
C VAL A 20 16.21 8.96 -13.12
N ARG A 21 16.79 8.83 -14.33
CA ARG A 21 16.58 9.80 -15.41
C ARG A 21 15.11 9.89 -15.83
N GLU A 22 14.41 8.77 -15.96
CA GLU A 22 12.97 8.73 -16.28
C GLU A 22 12.12 9.31 -15.15
N ILE A 23 12.45 9.05 -13.87
CA ILE A 23 11.77 9.65 -12.72
C ILE A 23 11.76 11.18 -12.83
N TRP A 24 12.85 11.79 -13.27
CA TRP A 24 12.95 13.25 -13.40
C TRP A 24 12.32 13.80 -14.68
N ARG A 25 12.27 13.03 -15.76
CA ARG A 25 11.80 13.49 -17.09
C ARG A 25 10.33 13.18 -17.36
N ARG A 26 9.80 12.06 -16.82
CA ARG A 26 8.41 11.67 -17.11
C ARG A 26 7.44 12.76 -16.64
N PRO A 27 6.52 13.22 -17.52
CA PRO A 27 5.47 14.15 -17.14
C PRO A 27 4.56 13.56 -16.05
N LEU A 28 4.09 14.42 -15.15
CA LEU A 28 3.10 14.08 -14.14
C LEU A 28 1.93 15.07 -14.26
N PRO A 29 1.07 14.91 -15.28
CA PRO A 29 0.04 15.91 -15.62
C PRO A 29 -0.93 16.17 -14.49
N HIS A 30 -1.27 15.18 -13.68
CA HIS A 30 -2.16 15.36 -12.52
C HIS A 30 -1.51 16.11 -11.35
N LEU A 31 -0.21 16.45 -11.43
CA LEU A 31 0.51 17.32 -10.48
C LEU A 31 0.94 18.65 -11.12
N GLU A 32 0.35 19.03 -12.24
CA GLU A 32 0.52 20.38 -12.80
C GLU A 32 -0.04 21.39 -11.79
N GLY A 33 0.72 22.47 -11.52
CA GLY A 33 0.37 23.41 -10.45
C GLY A 33 0.79 22.98 -9.01
N GLN A 34 1.16 21.71 -8.80
CA GLN A 34 1.60 21.20 -7.50
C GLN A 34 3.10 20.90 -7.47
N ALA A 35 3.93 21.90 -7.80
CA ALA A 35 5.39 21.74 -7.93
C ALA A 35 6.02 21.06 -6.71
N GLY A 36 5.65 21.49 -5.48
CA GLY A 36 6.19 20.91 -4.25
C GLY A 36 5.91 19.41 -4.10
N THR A 37 4.70 18.97 -4.44
CA THR A 37 4.32 17.54 -4.41
C THR A 37 5.08 16.75 -5.47
N ARG A 38 5.20 17.30 -6.68
CA ARG A 38 5.91 16.69 -7.80
C ARG A 38 7.40 16.51 -7.50
N TYR A 39 8.09 17.52 -6.97
CA TYR A 39 9.49 17.43 -6.60
C TYR A 39 9.71 16.45 -5.44
N LEU A 40 8.87 16.51 -4.41
CA LEU A 40 8.97 15.59 -3.29
C LEU A 40 8.81 14.14 -3.71
N CYS A 41 7.82 13.84 -4.56
CA CYS A 41 7.64 12.51 -5.12
C CYS A 41 8.92 12.04 -5.83
N ARG A 42 9.49 12.84 -6.72
CA ARG A 42 10.72 12.50 -7.46
C ARG A 42 11.93 12.30 -6.54
N ILE A 43 12.10 13.15 -5.53
CA ILE A 43 13.17 13.01 -4.53
C ILE A 43 13.02 11.69 -3.77
N LEU A 44 11.82 11.39 -3.26
CA LEU A 44 11.55 10.13 -2.56
C LEU A 44 11.88 8.92 -3.43
N LEU A 45 11.41 8.90 -4.67
CA LEU A 45 11.66 7.81 -5.60
C LEU A 45 13.13 7.66 -5.94
N THR A 46 13.87 8.77 -6.05
CA THR A 46 15.31 8.76 -6.31
C THR A 46 16.10 8.24 -5.12
N VAL A 47 15.84 8.76 -3.92
CA VAL A 47 16.53 8.35 -2.69
C VAL A 47 16.28 6.88 -2.37
N PHE A 48 15.05 6.42 -2.53
CA PHE A 48 14.65 5.04 -2.24
C PHE A 48 14.57 4.15 -3.48
N HIS A 49 15.16 4.55 -4.59
CA HIS A 49 15.12 3.83 -5.87
C HIS A 49 15.53 2.36 -5.74
N ARG A 50 16.59 2.09 -4.99
CA ARG A 50 17.13 0.73 -4.79
C ARG A 50 16.21 -0.17 -3.96
N ARG A 51 15.25 0.41 -3.25
CA ARG A 51 14.29 -0.33 -2.42
C ARG A 51 13.19 -0.99 -3.25
N ALA A 52 12.83 -0.41 -4.39
CA ALA A 52 11.84 -0.99 -5.28
C ALA A 52 12.49 -2.00 -6.23
N LEU A 53 12.05 -3.25 -6.18
CA LEU A 53 12.51 -4.34 -7.03
C LEU A 53 11.58 -4.60 -8.23
N GLY A 54 10.36 -4.07 -8.21
CA GLY A 54 9.42 -4.21 -9.32
C GLY A 54 8.00 -3.81 -8.95
N PHE A 55 7.24 -3.49 -10.01
CA PHE A 55 5.80 -3.25 -9.97
C PHE A 55 5.16 -4.01 -11.13
N GLU A 56 4.24 -4.91 -10.82
CA GLU A 56 3.53 -5.75 -11.77
C GLU A 56 2.02 -5.51 -11.62
N GLY A 57 1.24 -5.64 -12.71
CA GLY A 57 -0.22 -5.43 -12.70
C GLY A 57 -0.63 -3.96 -12.66
N LEU A 58 0.23 -3.04 -13.09
CA LEU A 58 -0.04 -1.60 -13.10
C LEU A 58 -1.21 -1.22 -14.01
N GLU A 59 -1.58 -2.07 -14.96
CA GLU A 59 -2.76 -1.93 -15.82
C GLU A 59 -4.08 -1.91 -15.03
N HIS A 60 -4.13 -2.50 -13.85
CA HIS A 60 -5.32 -2.54 -12.99
C HIS A 60 -5.58 -1.25 -12.19
N ILE A 61 -4.64 -0.30 -12.24
CA ILE A 61 -4.72 0.93 -11.44
C ILE A 61 -4.45 2.19 -12.27
N GLN A 62 -4.61 2.15 -13.58
CA GLN A 62 -4.44 3.34 -14.41
C GLN A 62 -5.47 4.42 -14.03
N ALA A 63 -5.21 5.66 -14.45
CA ALA A 63 -6.04 6.81 -14.06
C ALA A 63 -7.49 6.72 -14.53
N ASP A 64 -7.73 6.03 -15.64
CA ASP A 64 -9.04 5.73 -16.22
C ASP A 64 -9.80 4.61 -15.50
N GLN A 65 -9.13 3.86 -14.62
CA GLN A 65 -9.74 2.82 -13.79
C GLN A 65 -10.33 3.37 -12.46
N ASP A 66 -10.20 4.66 -12.19
CA ASP A 66 -10.78 5.27 -10.98
C ASP A 66 -12.32 5.31 -11.04
N PRO A 67 -13.01 5.15 -9.89
CA PRO A 67 -12.45 4.86 -8.57
C PRO A 67 -12.25 3.37 -8.29
N PHE A 68 -11.29 3.01 -7.45
CA PHE A 68 -11.09 1.67 -6.90
C PHE A 68 -10.64 1.72 -5.44
N VAL A 69 -10.83 0.61 -4.71
CA VAL A 69 -10.21 0.39 -3.40
C VAL A 69 -8.98 -0.47 -3.59
N LEU A 70 -7.78 0.05 -3.31
CA LEU A 70 -6.55 -0.74 -3.33
C LEU A 70 -6.33 -1.39 -1.96
N ALA A 71 -6.25 -2.72 -1.91
CA ALA A 71 -6.02 -3.49 -0.70
C ALA A 71 -4.66 -4.18 -0.74
N LEU A 72 -3.74 -3.84 0.19
CA LEU A 72 -2.36 -4.35 0.24
C LEU A 72 -2.04 -4.93 1.62
N ASN A 73 -1.19 -5.97 1.68
CA ASN A 73 -0.56 -6.34 2.95
C ASN A 73 0.45 -5.28 3.39
N HIS A 74 0.77 -5.22 4.69
CA HIS A 74 1.62 -4.20 5.29
C HIS A 74 2.72 -4.82 6.15
N SER A 75 3.97 -4.79 5.70
CA SER A 75 5.09 -5.47 6.36
C SER A 75 6.20 -4.55 6.84
N GLN A 76 6.29 -3.34 6.31
CA GLN A 76 7.30 -2.33 6.68
C GLN A 76 6.64 -0.97 6.91
N ARG A 77 7.22 -0.15 7.79
CA ARG A 77 6.75 1.24 8.00
C ARG A 77 6.93 2.13 6.76
N PRO A 78 8.08 2.06 6.01
CA PRO A 78 8.27 2.88 4.82
C PRO A 78 7.26 2.64 3.70
N GLU A 79 6.60 1.49 3.65
CA GLU A 79 5.54 1.20 2.66
C GLU A 79 4.44 2.26 2.66
N ALA A 80 4.06 2.77 3.84
CA ALA A 80 3.02 3.79 3.98
C ALA A 80 3.35 5.10 3.24
N VAL A 81 4.59 5.31 2.84
CA VAL A 81 5.06 6.49 2.11
C VAL A 81 5.53 6.13 0.71
N LEU A 82 6.33 5.06 0.60
CA LEU A 82 6.96 4.70 -0.66
C LEU A 82 5.96 4.13 -1.67
N ILE A 83 5.01 3.29 -1.23
CA ILE A 83 4.00 2.74 -2.14
C ILE A 83 3.10 3.84 -2.70
N PRO A 84 2.49 4.73 -1.89
CA PRO A 84 1.74 5.87 -2.43
C PRO A 84 2.53 6.73 -3.42
N ALA A 85 3.82 6.99 -3.16
CA ALA A 85 4.66 7.78 -4.04
C ALA A 85 4.91 7.08 -5.38
N TRP A 86 5.21 5.78 -5.38
CA TRP A 86 5.37 4.99 -6.59
C TRP A 86 4.08 4.89 -7.41
N LEU A 87 2.94 4.64 -6.75
CA LEU A 87 1.64 4.59 -7.40
C LEU A 87 1.28 5.94 -8.04
N CYS A 88 1.47 7.04 -7.31
CA CYS A 88 1.29 8.39 -7.84
C CYS A 88 2.12 8.62 -9.10
N PHE A 89 3.40 8.24 -9.09
CA PHE A 89 4.28 8.35 -10.25
C PHE A 89 3.78 7.51 -11.44
N HIS A 90 3.44 6.24 -11.23
CA HIS A 90 2.98 5.34 -12.30
C HIS A 90 1.65 5.79 -12.92
N ARG A 91 0.84 6.51 -12.15
CA ARG A 91 -0.47 7.03 -12.57
C ARG A 91 -0.42 8.49 -13.07
N GLY A 92 0.76 8.96 -13.52
CA GLY A 92 0.91 10.31 -14.05
C GLY A 92 0.67 11.43 -13.05
N GLY A 93 0.85 11.15 -11.75
CA GLY A 93 0.60 12.10 -10.68
C GLY A 93 -0.77 11.94 -10.00
N ARG A 94 -1.64 11.04 -10.48
CA ARG A 94 -2.94 10.79 -9.86
C ARG A 94 -2.79 9.95 -8.60
N MET A 95 -3.31 10.45 -7.49
CA MET A 95 -3.09 9.85 -6.19
C MET A 95 -4.05 8.70 -5.88
N VAL A 96 -3.59 7.76 -5.06
CA VAL A 96 -4.41 6.84 -4.28
C VAL A 96 -4.34 7.30 -2.83
N HIS A 97 -5.48 7.60 -2.21
CA HIS A 97 -5.56 8.20 -0.89
C HIS A 97 -5.54 7.13 0.20
N PHE A 98 -4.38 6.93 0.84
CA PHE A 98 -4.23 5.90 1.86
C PHE A 98 -4.75 6.33 3.22
N LEU A 99 -5.30 5.36 3.98
CA LEU A 99 -5.56 5.54 5.39
C LEU A 99 -4.24 5.59 6.15
N ALA A 100 -3.99 6.67 6.89
CA ALA A 100 -2.76 6.89 7.65
C ALA A 100 -3.04 7.24 9.11
N ASP A 101 -2.28 6.64 10.03
CA ASP A 101 -2.37 6.96 11.45
C ASP A 101 -1.87 8.39 11.71
N TRP A 102 -2.61 9.17 12.50
CA TRP A 102 -2.30 10.55 12.84
C TRP A 102 -0.91 10.74 13.48
N ASN A 103 -0.38 9.71 14.14
CA ASN A 103 0.94 9.74 14.75
C ASN A 103 2.06 10.03 13.73
N PHE A 104 1.89 9.66 12.47
CA PHE A 104 2.85 10.00 11.41
C PHE A 104 2.88 11.49 11.11
N LEU A 105 1.80 12.21 11.35
CA LEU A 105 1.71 13.66 11.17
C LEU A 105 2.38 14.45 12.31
N LEU A 106 2.80 13.79 13.37
CA LEU A 106 3.57 14.38 14.47
C LEU A 106 5.09 14.40 14.18
N VAL A 107 5.55 13.63 13.20
CA VAL A 107 6.98 13.55 12.86
C VAL A 107 7.32 14.64 11.85
N PRO A 108 8.16 15.64 12.22
CA PRO A 108 8.60 16.69 11.29
C PRO A 108 9.23 16.08 10.02
N GLY A 109 9.03 16.71 8.88
CA GLY A 109 9.47 16.18 7.59
C GLY A 109 8.55 15.09 7.04
N LEU A 110 8.32 14.00 7.78
CA LEU A 110 7.37 12.94 7.39
C LEU A 110 5.94 13.49 7.25
N ALA A 111 5.53 14.37 8.17
CA ALA A 111 4.23 15.05 8.09
C ALA A 111 4.07 15.85 6.79
N ALA A 112 5.13 16.54 6.34
CA ALA A 112 5.09 17.31 5.09
C ALA A 112 4.94 16.39 3.87
N VAL A 113 5.58 15.21 3.90
CA VAL A 113 5.45 14.19 2.86
C VAL A 113 4.03 13.62 2.84
N ILE A 114 3.55 13.15 3.99
CA ILE A 114 2.26 12.46 4.10
C ILE A 114 1.10 13.41 3.73
N ARG A 115 1.11 14.66 4.22
CA ARG A 115 0.09 15.66 3.89
C ARG A 115 -0.03 15.93 2.39
N ARG A 116 1.09 15.86 1.66
CA ARG A 116 1.06 16.05 0.20
C ARG A 116 0.43 14.90 -0.57
N HIS A 117 0.33 13.72 0.04
CA HIS A 117 -0.40 12.58 -0.51
C HIS A 117 -1.88 12.58 -0.13
N ASP A 118 -2.36 13.64 0.52
CA ASP A 118 -3.76 13.84 0.93
C ASP A 118 -4.35 12.57 1.57
N PRO A 119 -3.80 12.11 2.72
CA PRO A 119 -4.20 10.87 3.36
C PRO A 119 -5.57 11.01 4.03
N ILE A 120 -6.23 9.88 4.24
CA ILE A 120 -7.37 9.78 5.13
C ILE A 120 -6.83 9.53 6.54
N VAL A 121 -6.93 10.53 7.41
CA VAL A 121 -6.32 10.46 8.75
C VAL A 121 -7.15 9.59 9.68
N VAL A 122 -6.51 8.59 10.29
CA VAL A 122 -7.10 7.69 11.29
C VAL A 122 -6.62 8.08 12.68
N VAL A 123 -7.52 8.58 13.52
CA VAL A 123 -7.23 9.05 14.89
C VAL A 123 -7.68 7.98 15.90
N ARG A 124 -7.06 6.80 15.85
CA ARG A 124 -7.43 5.67 16.72
C ARG A 124 -6.42 5.40 17.82
N LYS A 125 -5.15 5.29 17.47
CA LYS A 125 -4.08 4.93 18.41
C LYS A 125 -3.63 6.13 19.23
N ASP A 126 -3.14 5.88 20.45
CA ASP A 126 -2.50 6.91 21.26
C ASP A 126 -1.06 7.12 20.82
N ALA A 127 -0.59 8.36 20.89
CA ALA A 127 0.79 8.70 20.60
C ALA A 127 1.72 8.25 21.75
N ARG A 128 2.97 8.03 21.36
CA ARG A 128 4.07 7.85 22.31
C ARG A 128 5.17 8.86 21.99
N PRO A 129 5.58 9.70 22.93
CA PRO A 129 5.14 9.81 24.35
C PRO A 129 3.70 10.35 24.49
N ARG A 130 3.04 9.98 25.61
CA ARG A 130 1.60 10.23 25.84
C ARG A 130 1.20 11.71 25.85
N PHE A 131 2.10 12.62 26.18
CA PHE A 131 1.80 14.07 26.18
C PHE A 131 1.40 14.60 24.79
N LEU A 132 1.78 13.92 23.72
CA LEU A 132 1.41 14.28 22.35
C LEU A 132 -0.08 14.07 22.07
N ASN A 133 -0.79 13.27 22.89
CA ASN A 133 -2.23 13.05 22.71
C ASN A 133 -3.06 14.34 22.86
N ARG A 134 -2.52 15.39 23.48
CA ARG A 134 -3.15 16.74 23.53
C ARG A 134 -3.40 17.33 22.14
N PHE A 135 -2.68 16.86 21.12
CA PHE A 135 -2.87 17.31 19.75
C PHE A 135 -3.81 16.42 18.94
N LYS A 136 -4.29 15.33 19.51
CA LYS A 136 -5.08 14.29 18.84
C LYS A 136 -6.33 14.85 18.16
N ASP A 137 -7.03 15.74 18.84
CA ASP A 137 -8.28 16.32 18.34
C ASP A 137 -8.09 17.26 17.13
N ARG A 138 -6.88 17.84 16.98
CA ARG A 138 -6.54 18.68 15.81
C ARG A 138 -6.49 17.88 14.50
N PHE A 139 -6.35 16.56 14.58
CA PHE A 139 -6.28 15.65 13.44
C PHE A 139 -7.59 14.92 13.17
N ARG A 140 -8.61 15.13 14.00
CA ARG A 140 -9.95 14.59 13.75
C ARG A 140 -10.59 15.36 12.60
N GLY A 141 -10.93 14.62 11.54
CA GLY A 141 -11.75 15.17 10.47
C GLY A 141 -13.21 15.31 10.89
N THR A 142 -14.00 15.94 10.05
CA THR A 142 -15.45 16.07 10.24
C THR A 142 -16.20 14.75 10.02
N ARG A 143 -15.61 13.80 9.29
CA ARG A 143 -16.14 12.46 9.02
C ARG A 143 -15.27 11.40 9.67
N LEU A 144 -15.88 10.25 9.98
CA LEU A 144 -15.12 9.07 10.36
C LEU A 144 -14.25 8.58 9.17
N PRO A 145 -13.10 7.92 9.41
CA PRO A 145 -12.17 7.56 8.33
C PRO A 145 -12.81 6.74 7.20
N PHE A 146 -13.70 5.81 7.50
CA PHE A 146 -14.40 5.01 6.48
C PHE A 146 -15.50 5.80 5.75
N GLU A 147 -16.18 6.72 6.41
CA GLU A 147 -17.12 7.65 5.78
C GLU A 147 -16.39 8.59 4.81
N GLU A 148 -15.22 9.10 5.21
CA GLU A 148 -14.35 9.90 4.33
C GLU A 148 -13.86 9.09 3.14
N ALA A 149 -13.46 7.82 3.35
CA ALA A 149 -13.09 6.92 2.27
C ALA A 149 -14.25 6.72 1.27
N GLY A 150 -15.45 6.45 1.76
CA GLY A 150 -16.66 6.32 0.93
C GLY A 150 -16.99 7.60 0.18
N HIS A 151 -16.85 8.76 0.83
CA HIS A 151 -17.05 10.06 0.18
C HIS A 151 -16.05 10.27 -0.97
N ARG A 152 -14.78 9.94 -0.78
CA ARG A 152 -13.76 10.04 -1.84
C ARG A 152 -14.04 9.11 -3.01
N LEU A 153 -14.41 7.86 -2.74
CA LEU A 153 -14.78 6.90 -3.79
C LEU A 153 -15.98 7.37 -4.61
N ARG A 154 -17.04 7.86 -3.97
CA ARG A 154 -18.21 8.46 -4.66
C ARG A 154 -17.83 9.72 -5.46
N GLY A 155 -16.79 10.41 -5.05
CA GLY A 155 -16.19 11.54 -5.78
C GLY A 155 -15.17 11.15 -6.86
N GLY A 156 -15.09 9.87 -7.28
CA GLY A 156 -14.19 9.41 -8.34
C GLY A 156 -12.71 9.34 -7.92
N ARG A 157 -12.41 9.28 -6.62
CA ARG A 157 -11.04 9.20 -6.10
C ARG A 157 -10.78 7.84 -5.48
N SER A 158 -9.67 7.22 -5.86
CA SER A 158 -9.29 5.89 -5.36
C SER A 158 -8.68 5.95 -3.97
N VAL A 159 -8.93 4.89 -3.18
CA VAL A 159 -8.52 4.80 -1.77
C VAL A 159 -7.64 3.58 -1.56
N GLY A 160 -6.55 3.73 -0.78
CA GLY A 160 -5.65 2.64 -0.39
C GLY A 160 -5.83 2.23 1.08
N ILE A 161 -5.94 0.94 1.33
CA ILE A 161 -6.15 0.39 2.67
C ILE A 161 -5.22 -0.81 2.87
N PHE A 162 -4.61 -0.89 4.05
CA PHE A 162 -3.94 -2.08 4.53
C PHE A 162 -4.91 -2.87 5.42
N PRO A 163 -5.52 -3.98 4.96
CA PRO A 163 -6.54 -4.71 5.73
C PRO A 163 -6.02 -5.23 7.07
N GLU A 164 -4.72 -5.51 7.19
CA GLU A 164 -4.09 -5.95 8.43
C GLU A 164 -4.11 -4.87 9.53
N ALA A 165 -4.35 -3.60 9.20
CA ALA A 165 -4.44 -2.45 10.10
C ALA A 165 -3.21 -2.23 11.00
N THR A 166 -2.13 -2.95 10.76
CA THR A 166 -0.85 -2.85 11.47
C THR A 166 0.28 -3.39 10.60
N VAL A 167 1.52 -3.01 10.93
CA VAL A 167 2.71 -3.59 10.29
C VAL A 167 2.88 -5.03 10.76
N ASN A 168 2.86 -5.97 9.83
CA ASN A 168 3.08 -7.39 10.05
C ASN A 168 4.41 -7.82 9.45
N ARG A 169 5.42 -7.97 10.27
CA ARG A 169 6.79 -8.30 9.85
C ARG A 169 7.03 -9.79 9.62
N ASP A 170 6.01 -10.64 9.80
CA ASP A 170 6.09 -12.07 9.51
C ASP A 170 6.34 -12.27 8.00
N PRO A 171 7.41 -12.98 7.59
CA PRO A 171 7.72 -13.18 6.18
C PRO A 171 6.82 -14.23 5.51
N GLY A 172 6.20 -15.13 6.27
CA GLY A 172 5.43 -16.27 5.77
C GLY A 172 3.92 -16.12 5.87
N HIS A 173 3.42 -15.29 6.77
CA HIS A 173 1.98 -15.27 7.08
C HIS A 173 1.39 -13.87 7.09
N LEU A 174 0.11 -13.80 6.70
CA LEU A 174 -0.75 -12.63 6.86
C LEU A 174 -1.46 -12.69 8.21
N LEU A 175 -1.84 -11.52 8.73
CA LEU A 175 -2.83 -11.44 9.80
C LEU A 175 -4.24 -11.68 9.22
N ARG A 176 -5.22 -11.96 10.11
CA ARG A 176 -6.62 -12.18 9.72
C ARG A 176 -7.17 -11.07 8.81
N GLY A 177 -6.73 -9.84 9.01
CA GLY A 177 -7.27 -8.65 8.34
C GLY A 177 -8.60 -8.19 8.94
N GLN A 178 -9.01 -6.99 8.55
CA GLN A 178 -10.27 -6.36 8.96
C GLN A 178 -11.22 -6.32 7.76
N SER A 179 -12.49 -6.62 7.97
CA SER A 179 -13.51 -6.62 6.90
C SER A 179 -13.90 -5.23 6.38
N GLY A 180 -13.24 -4.16 6.86
CA GLY A 180 -13.54 -2.79 6.48
C GLY A 180 -13.45 -2.53 4.98
N VAL A 181 -12.48 -3.13 4.27
CA VAL A 181 -12.36 -3.02 2.81
C VAL A 181 -13.58 -3.62 2.12
N ALA A 182 -13.99 -4.81 2.52
CA ALA A 182 -15.16 -5.49 1.94
C ALA A 182 -16.45 -4.70 2.18
N ARG A 183 -16.65 -4.19 3.40
CA ARG A 183 -17.80 -3.33 3.73
C ARG A 183 -17.83 -2.07 2.89
N LEU A 184 -16.70 -1.38 2.76
CA LEU A 184 -16.59 -0.16 1.96
C LEU A 184 -16.90 -0.42 0.49
N ALA A 185 -16.38 -1.52 -0.07
CA ALA A 185 -16.65 -1.91 -1.45
C ALA A 185 -18.13 -2.23 -1.69
N LEU A 186 -18.76 -2.99 -0.78
CA LEU A 186 -20.20 -3.29 -0.86
C LEU A 186 -21.07 -2.03 -0.73
N GLU A 187 -20.71 -1.11 0.18
CA GLU A 187 -21.45 0.14 0.41
C GLU A 187 -21.35 1.10 -0.78
N THR A 188 -20.21 1.13 -1.46
CA THR A 188 -19.94 2.08 -2.54
C THR A 188 -20.16 1.50 -3.94
N GLY A 189 -20.27 0.17 -4.07
CA GLY A 189 -20.30 -0.52 -5.38
C GLY A 189 -18.96 -0.49 -6.13
N VAL A 190 -17.88 -0.04 -5.49
CA VAL A 190 -16.57 0.16 -6.12
C VAL A 190 -15.72 -1.10 -6.03
N SER A 191 -15.05 -1.46 -7.13
CA SER A 191 -14.18 -2.63 -7.20
C SER A 191 -12.98 -2.54 -6.25
N VAL A 192 -12.47 -3.71 -5.80
CA VAL A 192 -11.27 -3.82 -5.00
C VAL A 192 -10.14 -4.37 -5.85
N VAL A 193 -9.04 -3.62 -5.99
CA VAL A 193 -7.79 -4.10 -6.58
C VAL A 193 -6.94 -4.70 -5.46
N PRO A 194 -6.76 -6.02 -5.41
CA PRO A 194 -5.87 -6.64 -4.44
C PRO A 194 -4.42 -6.47 -4.85
N GLY A 195 -3.53 -6.30 -3.88
CA GLY A 195 -2.11 -6.24 -4.15
C GLY A 195 -1.27 -6.92 -3.07
N GLY A 196 -0.14 -7.48 -3.48
CA GLY A 196 0.82 -8.14 -2.63
C GLY A 196 2.16 -7.40 -2.61
N VAL A 197 2.63 -7.05 -1.42
CA VAL A 197 3.99 -6.56 -1.19
C VAL A 197 4.86 -7.75 -0.81
N ARG A 198 5.87 -8.05 -1.64
CA ARG A 198 6.80 -9.18 -1.49
C ARG A 198 8.20 -8.69 -1.15
N PHE A 199 8.94 -9.52 -0.46
CA PHE A 199 10.32 -9.28 -0.05
C PHE A 199 11.21 -10.43 -0.54
N PRO A 200 11.57 -10.47 -1.84
CA PRO A 200 12.25 -11.63 -2.44
C PRO A 200 13.63 -11.91 -1.84
N THR A 201 14.27 -10.88 -1.28
CA THR A 201 15.61 -10.98 -0.67
C THR A 201 15.57 -11.13 0.85
N ALA A 202 14.38 -11.08 1.47
CA ALA A 202 14.28 -11.26 2.91
C ALA A 202 14.50 -12.72 3.30
N ASN A 203 15.31 -12.92 4.33
CA ASN A 203 15.48 -14.23 4.92
C ASN A 203 14.18 -14.61 5.67
N ARG A 204 13.61 -15.78 5.35
CA ARG A 204 12.39 -16.28 6.03
C ARG A 204 12.60 -16.65 7.49
N ALA A 205 13.85 -16.81 7.92
CA ALA A 205 14.18 -17.09 9.32
C ALA A 205 14.24 -15.84 10.22
N ARG A 206 13.92 -14.64 9.69
CA ARG A 206 13.89 -13.39 10.47
C ARG A 206 12.71 -12.52 10.09
N PHE A 207 12.37 -11.60 10.97
CA PHE A 207 11.39 -10.55 10.67
C PHE A 207 11.83 -9.68 9.48
N ILE A 208 10.84 -9.25 8.68
CA ILE A 208 11.05 -8.27 7.60
C ILE A 208 11.52 -6.96 8.21
N SER A 209 12.68 -6.46 7.73
CA SER A 209 13.26 -5.19 8.15
C SER A 209 12.67 -4.01 7.38
N ASP A 210 12.68 -2.82 7.99
CA ASP A 210 12.32 -1.57 7.32
C ASP A 210 13.29 -1.23 6.17
N SER A 211 14.43 -1.91 6.06
CA SER A 211 15.43 -1.76 4.99
C SER A 211 15.32 -2.79 3.87
N ASP A 212 14.55 -3.85 4.01
CA ASP A 212 14.45 -4.90 2.99
C ASP A 212 13.80 -4.34 1.70
N PRO A 213 14.40 -4.61 0.53
CA PRO A 213 13.82 -4.23 -0.76
C PRO A 213 12.53 -5.00 -1.03
N PHE A 214 11.58 -4.34 -1.70
CA PHE A 214 10.25 -4.89 -1.93
C PHE A 214 9.86 -4.89 -3.41
N ARG A 215 8.92 -5.77 -3.75
CA ARG A 215 8.21 -5.83 -5.03
C ARG A 215 6.72 -5.74 -4.77
N VAL A 216 6.00 -5.01 -5.61
CA VAL A 216 4.53 -4.90 -5.55
C VAL A 216 3.93 -5.65 -6.74
N ARG A 217 2.94 -6.50 -6.49
CA ARG A 217 2.15 -7.18 -7.51
C ARG A 217 0.69 -6.84 -7.29
N LEU A 218 0.04 -6.32 -8.32
CA LEU A 218 -1.37 -5.99 -8.32
C LEU A 218 -2.14 -7.06 -9.09
N GLY A 219 -3.29 -7.45 -8.58
CA GLY A 219 -4.17 -8.42 -9.23
C GLY A 219 -5.37 -7.76 -9.90
N PRO A 220 -6.15 -8.53 -10.67
CA PRO A 220 -7.36 -8.04 -11.30
C PRO A 220 -8.37 -7.54 -10.29
N PRO A 221 -9.20 -6.53 -10.66
CA PRO A 221 -10.24 -5.99 -9.78
C PRO A 221 -11.27 -7.05 -9.38
N ILE A 222 -11.57 -7.10 -8.09
CA ILE A 222 -12.65 -7.92 -7.52
C ILE A 222 -13.91 -7.05 -7.42
N GLN A 223 -14.97 -7.44 -8.09
CA GLN A 223 -16.24 -6.71 -8.09
C GLN A 223 -17.06 -7.04 -6.84
N PRO A 224 -17.52 -6.04 -6.06
CA PRO A 224 -18.45 -6.28 -4.97
C PRO A 224 -19.79 -6.74 -5.55
N GLY A 225 -20.37 -7.79 -4.97
CA GLY A 225 -21.66 -8.32 -5.40
C GLY A 225 -21.65 -9.43 -6.46
N LEU A 226 -20.51 -9.72 -7.09
CA LEU A 226 -20.37 -10.81 -8.08
C LEU A 226 -19.85 -12.13 -7.48
N ALA A 227 -19.82 -12.26 -6.18
CA ALA A 227 -19.08 -13.35 -5.52
C ALA A 227 -19.63 -14.76 -5.78
N VAL A 228 -20.91 -14.94 -6.01
CA VAL A 228 -21.52 -16.21 -6.44
C VAL A 228 -22.83 -15.93 -7.19
N PRO A 229 -23.08 -16.52 -8.38
CA PRO A 229 -24.38 -16.42 -9.02
C PRO A 229 -25.50 -16.87 -8.07
N GLY A 230 -26.47 -15.99 -7.78
CA GLY A 230 -27.63 -16.28 -6.96
C GLY A 230 -27.49 -16.09 -5.44
N ARG A 231 -26.31 -15.66 -4.92
CA ARG A 231 -26.16 -15.24 -3.51
C ARG A 231 -25.61 -13.83 -3.42
N PRO A 232 -26.21 -12.92 -2.61
CA PRO A 232 -25.60 -11.65 -2.29
C PRO A 232 -24.21 -11.91 -1.65
N SER A 233 -23.18 -11.23 -2.13
CA SER A 233 -21.87 -11.26 -1.50
C SER A 233 -21.99 -10.60 -0.13
N ASP A 234 -21.83 -11.37 0.93
CA ASP A 234 -21.68 -10.80 2.26
C ASP A 234 -20.26 -10.26 2.45
N ALA A 235 -20.07 -9.40 3.45
CA ALA A 235 -18.77 -8.80 3.75
C ALA A 235 -17.72 -9.83 4.15
N SER A 236 -18.11 -10.99 4.67
CA SER A 236 -17.21 -12.08 5.07
C SER A 236 -16.66 -12.79 3.84
N THR A 237 -17.52 -13.14 2.91
CA THR A 237 -17.15 -13.81 1.65
C THR A 237 -16.24 -12.91 0.81
N LEU A 238 -16.60 -11.63 0.63
CA LEU A 238 -15.76 -10.68 -0.10
C LEU A 238 -14.42 -10.44 0.61
N HIS A 239 -14.42 -10.37 1.94
CA HIS A 239 -13.18 -10.25 2.73
C HIS A 239 -12.28 -11.48 2.50
N ALA A 240 -12.82 -12.69 2.50
CA ALA A 240 -12.06 -13.90 2.25
C ALA A 240 -11.46 -13.91 0.83
N GLN A 241 -12.20 -13.47 -0.18
CA GLN A 241 -11.70 -13.34 -1.55
C GLN A 241 -10.55 -12.33 -1.63
N ILE A 242 -10.70 -11.15 -1.03
CA ILE A 242 -9.66 -10.10 -1.01
C ILE A 242 -8.40 -10.62 -0.31
N MET A 243 -8.53 -11.20 0.88
CA MET A 243 -7.37 -11.70 1.62
C MET A 243 -6.71 -12.91 0.94
N GLY A 244 -7.47 -13.79 0.31
CA GLY A 244 -6.96 -14.88 -0.51
C GLY A 244 -6.15 -14.39 -1.72
N ALA A 245 -6.66 -13.35 -2.41
CA ALA A 245 -5.93 -12.71 -3.51
C ALA A 245 -4.63 -12.04 -3.01
N ILE A 246 -4.67 -11.30 -1.89
CA ILE A 246 -3.47 -10.72 -1.26
C ILE A 246 -2.46 -11.82 -0.87
N SER A 247 -2.93 -12.95 -0.34
CA SER A 247 -2.10 -14.11 0.00
C SER A 247 -1.33 -14.60 -1.23
N THR A 248 -2.01 -14.87 -2.33
CA THR A 248 -1.41 -15.32 -3.59
C THR A 248 -0.40 -14.29 -4.13
N LEU A 249 -0.77 -13.01 -4.14
CA LEU A 249 0.06 -11.93 -4.67
C LEU A 249 1.30 -11.65 -3.80
N SER A 250 1.16 -11.68 -2.48
CA SER A 250 2.26 -11.46 -1.53
C SER A 250 3.16 -12.69 -1.34
N GLY A 251 2.65 -13.89 -1.64
CA GLY A 251 3.32 -15.16 -1.34
C GLY A 251 3.37 -15.49 0.14
N LYS A 252 2.47 -14.88 0.94
CA LYS A 252 2.27 -15.18 2.36
C LYS A 252 1.00 -15.99 2.55
N GLU A 253 1.04 -16.95 3.47
CA GLU A 253 -0.12 -17.77 3.81
C GLU A 253 -1.15 -16.94 4.60
N TRP A 254 -2.43 -17.10 4.26
CA TRP A 254 -3.55 -16.52 5.00
C TRP A 254 -4.48 -17.60 5.51
N GLN A 255 -4.78 -17.53 6.81
CA GLN A 255 -5.71 -18.44 7.49
C GLN A 255 -6.77 -17.60 8.21
N PRO A 256 -8.05 -17.69 7.83
CA PRO A 256 -9.13 -16.85 8.35
C PRO A 256 -9.35 -17.01 9.86
N ASP A 257 -9.13 -18.22 10.38
CA ASP A 257 -9.35 -18.55 11.80
C ASP A 257 -8.11 -18.38 12.68
N ALA A 258 -6.95 -18.12 12.08
CA ALA A 258 -5.72 -17.95 12.84
C ALA A 258 -5.75 -16.64 13.63
N ARG A 259 -5.78 -16.73 14.97
CA ARG A 259 -5.60 -15.60 15.89
C ARG A 259 -4.12 -15.18 15.97
N ARG A 260 -3.48 -14.94 14.83
CA ARG A 260 -2.09 -14.50 14.80
C ARG A 260 -1.99 -13.05 15.23
N THR A 261 -1.13 -12.78 16.21
CA THR A 261 -0.73 -11.42 16.58
C THR A 261 0.54 -11.05 15.81
N LYS A 262 0.80 -9.76 15.63
CA LYS A 262 1.99 -9.24 14.91
C LYS A 262 3.35 -9.68 15.54
N HIS A 263 3.34 -10.36 16.68
CA HIS A 263 4.52 -10.84 17.41
C HIS A 263 4.58 -12.35 17.50
N ALA A 264 3.70 -13.08 16.80
CA ALA A 264 3.60 -14.55 16.88
C ALA A 264 4.58 -15.28 15.93
N PHE A 265 5.48 -14.56 15.28
CA PHE A 265 6.49 -15.18 14.43
C PHE A 265 7.51 -15.92 15.28
N THR A 266 7.60 -17.23 15.09
CA THR A 266 8.69 -18.07 15.61
C THR A 266 9.56 -18.45 14.41
N PRO A 267 10.85 -18.10 14.39
CA PRO A 267 11.76 -18.57 13.36
C PRO A 267 11.79 -20.09 13.36
N ALA A 268 11.75 -20.71 12.17
CA ALA A 268 11.96 -22.15 12.01
C ALA A 268 13.43 -22.50 12.20
#